data_752a24c129059d48b40d42527047c30c
#
_entry.id   752a24c129059d48b40d42527047c30c
#
_cell.length_a   1.000
_cell.length_b   1.000
_cell.length_c   1.000
_cell.angle_alpha   90.00
_cell.angle_beta   90.00
_cell.angle_gamma   90.00
#
_symmetry.space_group_name_H-M   'P 1'
#
loop_
_entity.id
_entity.type
_entity.pdbx_description
1 polymer ?
#
loop_
_entity_poly.entity_id
_entity_poly.type
_entity_poly.pdbx_seq_one_letter_code
_entity_poly.pdbx_strand_id
1 'polypeptide(L)'
;MTRTGPSGLSVSVVICAHLEERLADTMGAVNSVRHQSLAPAEIIVVVDHNPALHRRLASALPDLAVVENQEARGLSGGKNTGIAMARSDIVAFLDDDAVADAGWLKFFADSYADPAVTGVGGLTLPSWATRRPSWFPPEFDWVVGCSYAGMPTSRVPVRNLFGGNASFRREIFDTVGGFRSGIGRSVSKRPLGCEETELCIRLRQQSPGSVLLFDNRAVIWHKVPAARSRFSYFLARCYAEGLSKAMVTRKVGMRDGLSAERSYSFKTLPAGVARGVAVAARGDPAGLGRSAAIVAGLGAAGAGYFTGSLHRKDG
;
A
#
# COMPACT_ATOMS: atom_id res chain seq x y z
N MET A 1 -28.47 -12.52 -4.67
CA MET A 1 -28.11 -12.03 -6.02
C MET A 1 -26.81 -11.25 -5.90
N THR A 2 -25.70 -11.82 -6.32
CA THR A 2 -24.38 -11.14 -6.37
C THR A 2 -24.48 -9.98 -7.36
N ARG A 3 -24.33 -8.75 -6.87
CA ARG A 3 -24.27 -7.59 -7.74
C ARG A 3 -22.88 -7.56 -8.40
N THR A 4 -22.81 -7.95 -9.65
CA THR A 4 -21.62 -7.80 -10.49
C THR A 4 -21.54 -6.35 -10.97
N GLY A 5 -20.31 -5.80 -11.07
CA GLY A 5 -20.08 -4.50 -11.69
C GLY A 5 -20.41 -4.49 -13.19
N PRO A 6 -20.22 -3.35 -13.89
CA PRO A 6 -20.46 -3.25 -15.33
C PRO A 6 -19.67 -4.26 -16.18
N SER A 7 -18.54 -4.75 -15.66
CA SER A 7 -17.72 -5.81 -16.27
C SER A 7 -18.26 -7.22 -16.03
N GLY A 8 -19.34 -7.40 -15.24
CA GLY A 8 -19.83 -8.72 -14.82
C GLY A 8 -18.96 -9.42 -13.76
N LEU A 9 -17.83 -8.81 -13.34
CA LEU A 9 -16.87 -9.40 -12.41
C LEU A 9 -17.28 -9.20 -10.95
N SER A 10 -17.05 -10.22 -10.13
CA SER A 10 -17.24 -10.21 -8.68
C SER A 10 -15.97 -9.77 -7.97
N VAL A 11 -16.10 -9.16 -6.77
CA VAL A 11 -14.97 -8.66 -5.98
C VAL A 11 -15.02 -9.22 -4.56
N SER A 12 -13.95 -9.89 -4.14
CA SER A 12 -13.66 -10.22 -2.74
C SER A 12 -12.79 -9.09 -2.14
N VAL A 13 -13.13 -8.64 -0.93
CA VAL A 13 -12.31 -7.66 -0.21
C VAL A 13 -11.61 -8.34 0.95
N VAL A 14 -10.28 -8.22 1.01
CA VAL A 14 -9.41 -8.76 2.07
C VAL A 14 -8.92 -7.62 2.95
N ILE A 15 -9.15 -7.72 4.26
CA ILE A 15 -8.68 -6.79 5.29
C ILE A 15 -7.80 -7.58 6.26
N CYS A 16 -6.52 -7.21 6.40
CA CYS A 16 -5.59 -7.88 7.31
C CYS A 16 -5.44 -7.07 8.61
N ALA A 17 -5.72 -7.68 9.77
CA ALA A 17 -5.65 -7.06 11.08
C ALA A 17 -4.68 -7.81 12.00
N HIS A 18 -3.96 -7.09 12.91
CA HIS A 18 -2.99 -7.70 13.81
C HIS A 18 -2.92 -7.07 15.20
N LEU A 19 -3.42 -5.86 15.40
CA LEU A 19 -3.36 -5.10 16.65
C LEU A 19 -4.74 -4.92 17.26
N GLU A 20 -4.89 -5.28 18.53
CA GLU A 20 -6.16 -5.11 19.27
C GLU A 20 -6.55 -3.64 19.43
N GLU A 21 -5.56 -2.75 19.56
CA GLU A 21 -5.78 -1.31 19.66
C GLU A 21 -6.44 -0.71 18.40
N ARG A 22 -6.37 -1.45 17.28
CA ARG A 22 -6.99 -1.06 16.00
C ARG A 22 -8.36 -1.69 15.76
N LEU A 23 -8.96 -2.36 16.76
CA LEU A 23 -10.28 -2.96 16.58
C LEU A 23 -11.31 -1.97 16.01
N ALA A 24 -11.35 -0.75 16.55
CA ALA A 24 -12.28 0.28 16.06
C ALA A 24 -11.97 0.71 14.62
N ASP A 25 -10.68 0.78 14.26
CA ASP A 25 -10.25 1.13 12.90
C ASP A 25 -10.64 0.00 11.93
N THR A 26 -10.39 -1.26 12.29
CA THR A 26 -10.79 -2.45 11.51
C THR A 26 -12.32 -2.48 11.30
N MET A 27 -13.11 -2.17 12.32
CA MET A 27 -14.56 -2.03 12.17
C MET A 27 -14.96 -0.90 11.23
N GLY A 28 -14.25 0.22 11.27
CA GLY A 28 -14.42 1.34 10.33
C GLY A 28 -14.12 0.93 8.88
N ALA A 29 -13.02 0.20 8.66
CA ALA A 29 -12.65 -0.35 7.36
C ALA A 29 -13.74 -1.28 6.82
N VAL A 30 -14.18 -2.27 7.61
CA VAL A 30 -15.27 -3.19 7.26
C VAL A 30 -16.55 -2.44 6.92
N ASN A 31 -16.94 -1.47 7.74
CA ASN A 31 -18.15 -0.68 7.52
C ASN A 31 -18.07 0.14 6.21
N SER A 32 -16.93 0.69 5.88
CA SER A 32 -16.74 1.41 4.61
C SER A 32 -16.92 0.50 3.39
N VAL A 33 -16.51 -0.76 3.51
CA VAL A 33 -16.69 -1.77 2.46
C VAL A 33 -18.14 -2.24 2.36
N ARG A 34 -18.85 -2.39 3.47
CA ARG A 34 -20.29 -2.71 3.48
C ARG A 34 -21.15 -1.65 2.80
N HIS A 35 -20.73 -0.38 2.85
CA HIS A 35 -21.46 0.76 2.28
C HIS A 35 -20.99 1.17 0.89
N GLN A 36 -20.31 0.29 0.16
CA GLN A 36 -19.89 0.57 -1.21
C GLN A 36 -21.10 0.62 -2.17
N SER A 37 -21.04 1.53 -3.17
CA SER A 37 -22.05 1.64 -4.23
C SER A 37 -22.14 0.37 -5.09
N LEU A 38 -21.02 -0.34 -5.27
CA LEU A 38 -20.93 -1.70 -5.76
C LEU A 38 -20.66 -2.61 -4.56
N ALA A 39 -21.65 -3.39 -4.15
CA ALA A 39 -21.49 -4.31 -3.03
C ALA A 39 -20.40 -5.37 -3.34
N PRO A 40 -19.48 -5.66 -2.40
CA PRO A 40 -18.56 -6.78 -2.55
C PRO A 40 -19.33 -8.10 -2.55
N ALA A 41 -18.79 -9.12 -3.23
CA ALA A 41 -19.33 -10.46 -3.16
C ALA A 41 -19.07 -11.10 -1.79
N GLU A 42 -17.91 -10.79 -1.20
CA GLU A 42 -17.52 -11.22 0.15
C GLU A 42 -16.52 -10.24 0.76
N ILE A 43 -16.48 -10.21 2.10
CA ILE A 43 -15.48 -9.50 2.90
C ILE A 43 -14.79 -10.54 3.78
N ILE A 44 -13.48 -10.62 3.69
CA ILE A 44 -12.63 -11.55 4.43
C ILE A 44 -11.73 -10.75 5.35
N VAL A 45 -11.87 -10.95 6.67
CA VAL A 45 -10.99 -10.34 7.67
C VAL A 45 -9.98 -11.38 8.12
N VAL A 46 -8.71 -11.16 7.81
CA VAL A 46 -7.62 -12.07 8.19
C VAL A 46 -6.90 -11.52 9.41
N VAL A 47 -6.86 -12.26 10.49
CA VAL A 47 -6.20 -11.87 11.74
C VAL A 47 -4.83 -12.52 11.84
N ASP A 48 -3.77 -11.70 11.89
CA ASP A 48 -2.39 -12.19 11.86
C ASP A 48 -1.89 -12.62 13.22
N HIS A 49 -2.03 -13.93 13.54
CA HIS A 49 -1.49 -14.59 14.75
C HIS A 49 -1.84 -13.85 16.05
N ASN A 50 -3.09 -13.43 16.19
CA ASN A 50 -3.63 -12.79 17.40
C ASN A 50 -5.00 -13.40 17.76
N PRO A 51 -5.04 -14.52 18.52
CA PRO A 51 -6.28 -15.20 18.87
C PRO A 51 -7.27 -14.34 19.70
N ALA A 52 -6.78 -13.36 20.46
CA ALA A 52 -7.64 -12.47 21.22
C ALA A 52 -8.39 -11.51 20.29
N LEU A 53 -7.68 -10.90 19.35
CA LEU A 53 -8.28 -10.05 18.31
C LEU A 53 -9.23 -10.87 17.42
N HIS A 54 -8.86 -12.10 17.03
CA HIS A 54 -9.69 -12.98 16.24
C HIS A 54 -11.06 -13.22 16.92
N ARG A 55 -11.07 -13.66 18.20
CA ARG A 55 -12.33 -13.87 18.93
C ARG A 55 -13.18 -12.62 19.00
N ARG A 56 -12.59 -11.44 19.24
CA ARG A 56 -13.31 -10.16 19.30
C ARG A 56 -13.93 -9.79 17.97
N LEU A 57 -13.17 -9.90 16.86
CA LEU A 57 -13.67 -9.62 15.51
C LEU A 57 -14.72 -10.63 15.06
N ALA A 58 -14.52 -11.93 15.30
CA ALA A 58 -15.52 -12.96 14.97
C ALA A 58 -16.84 -12.75 15.70
N SER A 59 -16.79 -12.35 16.97
CA SER A 59 -18.00 -12.00 17.74
C SER A 59 -18.68 -10.72 17.24
N ALA A 60 -17.90 -9.71 16.79
CA ALA A 60 -18.44 -8.43 16.32
C ALA A 60 -18.94 -8.49 14.86
N LEU A 61 -18.45 -9.47 14.07
CA LEU A 61 -18.73 -9.62 12.64
C LEU A 61 -19.19 -11.06 12.30
N PRO A 62 -20.29 -11.55 12.92
CA PRO A 62 -20.71 -12.94 12.78
C PRO A 62 -21.20 -13.32 11.38
N ASP A 63 -21.47 -12.32 10.55
CA ASP A 63 -21.89 -12.44 9.15
C ASP A 63 -20.74 -12.45 8.13
N LEU A 64 -19.50 -12.26 8.60
CA LEU A 64 -18.31 -12.23 7.74
C LEU A 64 -17.37 -13.41 7.98
N ALA A 65 -16.53 -13.69 6.98
CA ALA A 65 -15.39 -14.59 7.15
C ALA A 65 -14.28 -13.90 7.95
N VAL A 66 -14.23 -14.17 9.25
CA VAL A 66 -13.11 -13.76 10.12
C VAL A 66 -12.23 -14.99 10.35
N VAL A 67 -11.01 -14.99 9.82
CA VAL A 67 -10.12 -16.15 9.81
C VAL A 67 -8.74 -15.81 10.40
N GLU A 68 -8.08 -16.78 11.00
CA GLU A 68 -6.68 -16.63 11.41
C GLU A 68 -5.74 -16.80 10.21
N ASN A 69 -4.65 -16.04 10.19
CA ASN A 69 -3.60 -16.21 9.19
C ASN A 69 -3.01 -17.63 9.27
N GLN A 70 -3.11 -18.39 8.19
CA GLN A 70 -2.62 -19.77 8.06
C GLN A 70 -1.17 -19.84 7.56
N GLU A 71 -0.62 -18.72 7.12
CA GLU A 71 0.70 -18.58 6.54
C GLU A 71 1.71 -18.01 7.55
N ALA A 72 2.93 -17.73 7.11
CA ALA A 72 3.94 -17.07 7.93
C ALA A 72 3.43 -15.73 8.48
N ARG A 73 3.75 -15.45 9.73
CA ARG A 73 3.37 -14.21 10.41
C ARG A 73 3.83 -12.98 9.62
N GLY A 74 2.94 -12.01 9.44
CA GLY A 74 3.17 -10.75 8.73
C GLY A 74 2.14 -10.50 7.63
N LEU A 75 2.20 -9.28 7.06
CA LEU A 75 1.19 -8.82 6.10
C LEU A 75 1.10 -9.69 4.84
N SER A 76 2.24 -10.17 4.32
CA SER A 76 2.27 -11.08 3.16
C SER A 76 1.51 -12.37 3.43
N GLY A 77 1.72 -12.99 4.60
CA GLY A 77 1.00 -14.21 4.98
C GLY A 77 -0.50 -13.97 5.13
N GLY A 78 -0.87 -12.87 5.80
CA GLY A 78 -2.29 -12.50 5.93
C GLY A 78 -2.97 -12.29 4.58
N LYS A 79 -2.32 -11.56 3.66
CA LYS A 79 -2.82 -11.38 2.29
C LYS A 79 -2.95 -12.72 1.55
N ASN A 80 -1.97 -13.63 1.67
CA ASN A 80 -2.01 -14.94 1.03
C ASN A 80 -3.15 -15.81 1.58
N THR A 81 -3.37 -15.81 2.89
CA THR A 81 -4.53 -16.48 3.49
C THR A 81 -5.83 -15.91 2.93
N GLY A 82 -5.94 -14.57 2.79
CA GLY A 82 -7.10 -13.92 2.19
C GLY A 82 -7.29 -14.30 0.72
N ILE A 83 -6.21 -14.38 -0.07
CA ILE A 83 -6.26 -14.83 -1.48
C ILE A 83 -6.77 -16.27 -1.58
N ALA A 84 -6.27 -17.17 -0.74
CA ALA A 84 -6.68 -18.57 -0.74
C ALA A 84 -8.17 -18.76 -0.38
N MET A 85 -8.73 -17.86 0.43
CA MET A 85 -10.13 -17.85 0.82
C MET A 85 -11.04 -17.19 -0.23
N ALA A 86 -10.51 -16.25 -1.01
CA ALA A 86 -11.28 -15.46 -1.98
C ALA A 86 -11.81 -16.32 -3.12
N ARG A 87 -13.12 -16.14 -3.45
CA ARG A 87 -13.84 -16.91 -4.48
C ARG A 87 -14.21 -16.06 -5.69
N SER A 88 -14.04 -14.75 -5.60
CA SER A 88 -14.42 -13.81 -6.66
C SER A 88 -13.34 -13.71 -7.75
N ASP A 89 -13.70 -13.10 -8.88
CA ASP A 89 -12.81 -12.87 -10.02
C ASP A 89 -11.68 -11.90 -9.68
N ILE A 90 -11.96 -10.96 -8.77
CA ILE A 90 -11.06 -9.91 -8.32
C ILE A 90 -10.88 -10.01 -6.81
N VAL A 91 -9.63 -9.86 -6.35
CA VAL A 91 -9.29 -9.71 -4.93
C VAL A 91 -8.80 -8.28 -4.70
N ALA A 92 -9.51 -7.53 -3.87
CA ALA A 92 -9.15 -6.18 -3.45
C ALA A 92 -8.62 -6.19 -2.02
N PHE A 93 -7.60 -5.40 -1.74
CA PHE A 93 -6.98 -5.25 -0.43
C PHE A 93 -7.25 -3.87 0.14
N LEU A 94 -7.67 -3.81 1.40
CA LEU A 94 -7.86 -2.60 2.18
C LEU A 94 -7.12 -2.75 3.51
N ASP A 95 -6.31 -1.74 3.89
CA ASP A 95 -5.66 -1.74 5.20
C ASP A 95 -6.68 -1.60 6.33
N ASP A 96 -6.40 -2.21 7.49
CA ASP A 96 -7.26 -2.22 8.68
C ASP A 96 -7.47 -0.83 9.31
N ASP A 97 -6.64 0.15 8.94
CA ASP A 97 -6.69 1.54 9.38
C ASP A 97 -7.05 2.51 8.23
N ALA A 98 -7.76 2.01 7.22
CA ALA A 98 -8.24 2.81 6.10
C ALA A 98 -9.76 2.76 5.95
N VAL A 99 -10.34 3.84 5.40
CA VAL A 99 -11.77 3.97 5.09
C VAL A 99 -11.89 4.23 3.59
N ALA A 100 -12.66 3.40 2.90
CA ALA A 100 -12.88 3.52 1.47
C ALA A 100 -14.04 4.47 1.15
N ASP A 101 -13.85 5.32 0.12
CA ASP A 101 -14.94 6.12 -0.44
C ASP A 101 -16.02 5.21 -1.08
N ALA A 102 -17.26 5.66 -1.09
CA ALA A 102 -18.41 4.87 -1.55
C ALA A 102 -18.30 4.32 -2.99
N GLY A 103 -17.49 4.93 -3.84
CA GLY A 103 -17.23 4.51 -5.23
C GLY A 103 -16.02 3.61 -5.43
N TRP A 104 -15.27 3.29 -4.38
CA TRP A 104 -13.98 2.63 -4.46
C TRP A 104 -14.01 1.30 -5.23
N LEU A 105 -14.89 0.37 -4.84
CA LEU A 105 -15.03 -0.92 -5.54
C LEU A 105 -15.57 -0.79 -6.95
N LYS A 106 -16.49 0.17 -7.17
CA LYS A 106 -17.03 0.44 -8.50
C LYS A 106 -15.91 0.84 -9.47
N PHE A 107 -15.03 1.76 -9.06
CA PHE A 107 -13.93 2.22 -9.91
C PHE A 107 -12.87 1.14 -10.15
N PHE A 108 -12.65 0.25 -9.17
CA PHE A 108 -11.85 -0.94 -9.43
C PHE A 108 -12.52 -1.84 -10.48
N ALA A 109 -13.78 -2.22 -10.30
CA ALA A 109 -14.49 -3.09 -11.22
C ALA A 109 -14.57 -2.51 -12.65
N ASP A 110 -14.85 -1.21 -12.79
CA ASP A 110 -14.86 -0.51 -14.07
C ASP A 110 -13.51 -0.57 -14.80
N SER A 111 -12.42 -0.60 -14.04
CA SER A 111 -11.07 -0.64 -14.60
C SER A 111 -10.70 -1.99 -15.22
N TYR A 112 -11.35 -3.06 -14.80
CA TYR A 112 -11.17 -4.41 -15.34
C TYR A 112 -12.02 -4.71 -16.59
N ALA A 113 -12.70 -3.73 -17.16
CA ALA A 113 -13.38 -3.87 -18.46
C ALA A 113 -12.38 -4.22 -19.59
N ASP A 114 -11.13 -3.77 -19.49
CA ASP A 114 -10.04 -4.21 -20.35
C ASP A 114 -9.42 -5.51 -19.76
N PRO A 115 -9.47 -6.64 -20.50
CA PRO A 115 -8.92 -7.92 -20.05
C PRO A 115 -7.38 -7.88 -19.84
N ALA A 116 -6.66 -6.96 -20.44
CA ALA A 116 -5.22 -6.77 -20.24
C ALA A 116 -4.90 -6.20 -18.85
N VAL A 117 -5.89 -5.55 -18.19
CA VAL A 117 -5.72 -5.02 -16.83
C VAL A 117 -5.76 -6.18 -15.84
N THR A 118 -4.63 -6.44 -15.20
CA THR A 118 -4.45 -7.53 -14.24
C THR A 118 -4.39 -7.05 -12.80
N GLY A 119 -4.14 -5.76 -12.58
CA GLY A 119 -4.18 -5.13 -11.27
C GLY A 119 -4.53 -3.65 -11.35
N VAL A 120 -5.22 -3.16 -10.33
CA VAL A 120 -5.64 -1.75 -10.20
C VAL A 120 -5.29 -1.24 -8.81
N GLY A 121 -4.63 -0.10 -8.73
CA GLY A 121 -4.38 0.64 -7.49
C GLY A 121 -5.13 1.96 -7.48
N GLY A 122 -5.50 2.41 -6.29
CA GLY A 122 -6.23 3.64 -6.07
C GLY A 122 -5.41 4.75 -5.41
N LEU A 123 -6.05 5.88 -5.21
CA LEU A 123 -5.53 7.04 -4.50
C LEU A 123 -5.71 6.86 -2.99
N THR A 124 -4.63 6.95 -2.24
CA THR A 124 -4.64 6.86 -0.77
C THR A 124 -4.36 8.25 -0.18
N LEU A 125 -5.34 8.82 0.50
CA LEU A 125 -5.25 10.12 1.13
C LEU A 125 -5.00 10.01 2.63
N PRO A 126 -4.19 10.90 3.24
CA PRO A 126 -3.92 10.86 4.67
C PRO A 126 -5.06 11.45 5.49
N SER A 127 -5.54 10.68 6.46
CA SER A 127 -6.43 11.15 7.53
C SER A 127 -5.60 11.33 8.81
N TRP A 128 -5.08 12.54 9.02
CA TRP A 128 -4.20 12.85 10.14
C TRP A 128 -4.98 12.89 11.47
N ALA A 129 -4.57 12.09 12.45
CA ALA A 129 -5.14 12.14 13.81
C ALA A 129 -4.85 13.48 14.50
N THR A 130 -3.80 14.18 14.07
CA THR A 130 -3.44 15.53 14.45
C THR A 130 -3.25 16.37 13.18
N ARG A 131 -2.94 17.66 13.31
CA ARG A 131 -2.59 18.46 12.12
C ARG A 131 -1.33 17.92 11.44
N ARG A 132 -1.33 17.90 10.09
CA ARG A 132 -0.11 17.63 9.29
C ARG A 132 1.03 18.54 9.74
N PRO A 133 2.23 18.03 10.04
CA PRO A 133 3.37 18.87 10.40
C PRO A 133 3.73 19.81 9.24
N SER A 134 4.01 21.07 9.53
CA SER A 134 4.32 22.09 8.51
C SER A 134 5.59 21.78 7.70
N TRP A 135 6.53 21.04 8.31
CA TRP A 135 7.76 20.58 7.69
C TRP A 135 7.59 19.33 6.82
N PHE A 136 6.46 18.59 6.92
CA PHE A 136 6.29 17.30 6.24
C PHE A 136 5.99 17.54 4.75
N PRO A 137 6.90 17.14 3.81
CA PRO A 137 6.74 17.41 2.39
C PRO A 137 5.76 16.41 1.74
N PRO A 138 4.88 16.85 0.84
CA PRO A 138 3.93 15.97 0.17
C PRO A 138 4.59 14.94 -0.74
N GLU A 139 5.82 15.14 -1.13
CA GLU A 139 6.64 14.17 -1.87
C GLU A 139 6.90 12.91 -1.05
N PHE A 140 6.83 12.98 0.27
CA PHE A 140 7.08 11.88 1.19
C PHE A 140 5.82 11.34 1.87
N ASP A 141 4.62 11.58 1.36
CA ASP A 141 3.40 11.02 1.92
C ASP A 141 3.38 9.48 1.96
N TRP A 142 4.19 8.84 1.11
CA TRP A 142 4.44 7.40 1.17
C TRP A 142 5.05 6.92 2.51
N VAL A 143 5.74 7.78 3.25
CA VAL A 143 6.27 7.48 4.60
C VAL A 143 5.14 7.12 5.56
N VAL A 144 3.99 7.73 5.38
CA VAL A 144 2.78 7.46 6.19
C VAL A 144 1.78 6.55 5.47
N GLY A 145 2.19 5.92 4.36
CA GLY A 145 1.37 4.95 3.62
C GLY A 145 0.40 5.57 2.62
N CYS A 146 0.62 6.82 2.20
CA CYS A 146 -0.30 7.56 1.34
C CYS A 146 0.30 7.85 -0.04
N SER A 147 -0.56 8.16 -1.00
CA SER A 147 -0.16 8.67 -2.30
C SER A 147 0.58 10.00 -2.16
N TYR A 148 1.64 10.19 -2.93
CA TYR A 148 2.59 11.30 -2.74
C TYR A 148 2.69 12.19 -3.98
N ALA A 149 3.17 13.41 -3.81
CA ALA A 149 3.41 14.33 -4.92
C ALA A 149 4.44 13.74 -5.91
N GLY A 150 4.05 13.69 -7.17
CA GLY A 150 4.81 13.05 -8.25
C GLY A 150 4.22 11.72 -8.72
N MET A 151 3.23 11.19 -8.02
CA MET A 151 2.37 10.13 -8.56
C MET A 151 1.45 10.65 -9.66
N PRO A 152 0.94 9.77 -10.54
CA PRO A 152 -0.07 10.15 -11.51
C PRO A 152 -1.32 10.76 -10.84
N THR A 153 -1.93 11.74 -11.51
CA THR A 153 -3.17 12.41 -11.07
C THR A 153 -4.40 11.99 -11.90
N SER A 154 -4.21 11.08 -12.83
CA SER A 154 -5.27 10.53 -13.69
C SER A 154 -5.10 9.03 -13.84
N ARG A 155 -6.09 8.37 -14.45
CA ARG A 155 -6.06 6.94 -14.73
C ARG A 155 -5.01 6.62 -15.81
N VAL A 156 -3.93 5.91 -15.41
CA VAL A 156 -2.80 5.57 -16.29
C VAL A 156 -2.15 4.24 -15.90
N PRO A 157 -1.48 3.54 -16.83
CA PRO A 157 -0.63 2.41 -16.50
C PRO A 157 0.53 2.80 -15.59
N VAL A 158 0.84 1.93 -14.63
CA VAL A 158 1.93 2.12 -13.66
C VAL A 158 2.81 0.88 -13.55
N ARG A 159 3.99 1.01 -12.95
CA ARG A 159 4.89 -0.12 -12.70
C ARG A 159 4.42 -1.02 -11.56
N ASN A 160 3.96 -0.42 -10.48
CA ASN A 160 3.52 -1.11 -9.27
C ASN A 160 2.41 -0.33 -8.56
N LEU A 161 1.67 -1.04 -7.73
CA LEU A 161 0.54 -0.54 -6.95
C LEU A 161 0.94 -0.33 -5.49
N PHE A 162 0.09 0.34 -4.70
CA PHE A 162 0.22 0.45 -3.24
C PHE A 162 -0.61 -0.64 -2.57
N GLY A 163 0.00 -1.42 -1.69
CA GLY A 163 -0.55 -2.65 -1.15
C GLY A 163 -1.80 -2.52 -0.27
N GLY A 164 -2.02 -1.35 0.34
CA GLY A 164 -3.23 -1.07 1.15
C GLY A 164 -4.42 -0.50 0.36
N ASN A 165 -4.23 -0.24 -0.95
CA ASN A 165 -5.25 0.23 -1.88
C ASN A 165 -5.00 -0.36 -3.26
N ALA A 166 -5.12 -1.68 -3.37
CA ALA A 166 -4.84 -2.40 -4.60
C ALA A 166 -5.83 -3.54 -4.79
N SER A 167 -6.05 -3.91 -6.04
CA SER A 167 -6.79 -5.10 -6.42
C SER A 167 -6.08 -5.82 -7.55
N PHE A 168 -6.36 -7.12 -7.69
CA PHE A 168 -5.80 -7.96 -8.74
C PHE A 168 -6.85 -8.95 -9.25
N ARG A 169 -6.75 -9.35 -10.53
CA ARG A 169 -7.45 -10.55 -10.98
C ARG A 169 -6.96 -11.75 -10.15
N ARG A 170 -7.86 -12.56 -9.62
CA ARG A 170 -7.49 -13.69 -8.76
C ARG A 170 -6.60 -14.69 -9.50
N GLU A 171 -6.85 -14.91 -10.78
CA GLU A 171 -6.08 -15.84 -11.62
C GLU A 171 -4.57 -15.52 -11.71
N ILE A 172 -4.14 -14.28 -11.46
CA ILE A 172 -2.72 -13.96 -11.48
C ILE A 172 -1.95 -14.70 -10.40
N PHE A 173 -2.59 -14.98 -9.26
CA PHE A 173 -1.96 -15.67 -8.14
C PHE A 173 -1.71 -17.15 -8.44
N ASP A 174 -2.49 -17.75 -9.36
CA ASP A 174 -2.23 -19.10 -9.86
C ASP A 174 -0.98 -19.14 -10.75
N THR A 175 -0.69 -18.04 -11.46
CA THR A 175 0.46 -17.93 -12.38
C THR A 175 1.73 -17.51 -11.66
N VAL A 176 1.67 -16.40 -10.89
CA VAL A 176 2.89 -15.81 -10.30
C VAL A 176 3.08 -16.17 -8.83
N GLY A 177 2.10 -16.83 -8.22
CA GLY A 177 2.05 -17.09 -6.78
C GLY A 177 1.65 -15.84 -5.97
N GLY A 178 1.50 -16.02 -4.66
CA GLY A 178 1.13 -14.97 -3.74
C GLY A 178 2.25 -13.98 -3.42
N PHE A 179 2.04 -13.19 -2.37
CA PHE A 179 3.04 -12.28 -1.80
C PHE A 179 4.17 -13.09 -1.15
N ARG A 180 5.43 -12.74 -1.42
CA ARG A 180 6.58 -13.45 -0.84
C ARG A 180 6.80 -13.06 0.62
N SER A 181 6.93 -14.06 1.48
CA SER A 181 7.33 -13.87 2.87
C SER A 181 8.75 -13.30 2.97
N GLY A 182 9.03 -12.55 4.05
CA GLY A 182 10.33 -11.92 4.29
C GLY A 182 10.53 -10.60 3.54
N ILE A 183 9.54 -10.14 2.76
CA ILE A 183 9.42 -8.79 2.24
C ILE A 183 8.16 -8.18 2.88
N GLY A 184 8.17 -6.88 3.15
CA GLY A 184 7.03 -6.21 3.77
C GLY A 184 7.06 -6.19 5.29
N ARG A 185 5.95 -5.79 5.90
CA ARG A 185 5.81 -5.69 7.36
C ARG A 185 5.81 -7.07 7.99
N SER A 186 6.81 -7.31 8.82
CA SER A 186 6.96 -8.52 9.61
C SER A 186 7.07 -8.17 11.10
N VAL A 187 7.24 -9.20 11.95
CA VAL A 187 7.46 -9.06 13.41
C VAL A 187 8.71 -8.22 13.76
N SER A 188 9.59 -7.94 12.79
CA SER A 188 10.76 -7.08 13.02
C SER A 188 10.31 -5.66 13.39
N LYS A 189 11.01 -5.03 14.33
CA LYS A 189 10.75 -3.65 14.76
C LYS A 189 10.94 -2.61 13.62
N ARG A 190 11.41 -3.03 12.45
CA ARG A 190 11.65 -2.14 11.29
C ARG A 190 10.41 -2.14 10.39
N PRO A 191 9.88 -0.97 10.02
CA PRO A 191 8.71 -0.83 9.16
C PRO A 191 9.06 -1.08 7.69
N LEU A 192 9.44 -2.31 7.34
CA LEU A 192 9.72 -2.72 5.96
C LEU A 192 8.43 -2.67 5.13
N GLY A 193 8.57 -2.63 3.81
CA GLY A 193 7.48 -2.60 2.84
C GLY A 193 7.91 -3.21 1.51
N CYS A 194 7.21 -2.87 0.42
CA CYS A 194 7.52 -3.28 -0.95
C CYS A 194 7.16 -4.74 -1.31
N GLU A 195 6.34 -5.43 -0.53
CA GLU A 195 5.82 -6.76 -0.90
C GLU A 195 4.97 -6.69 -2.18
N GLU A 196 4.14 -5.66 -2.31
CA GLU A 196 3.35 -5.41 -3.51
C GLU A 196 4.21 -4.97 -4.70
N THR A 197 5.28 -4.24 -4.44
CA THR A 197 6.22 -3.82 -5.49
C THR A 197 6.91 -5.04 -6.10
N GLU A 198 7.34 -6.00 -5.26
CA GLU A 198 7.92 -7.26 -5.72
C GLU A 198 6.93 -8.07 -6.55
N LEU A 199 5.70 -8.24 -6.04
CA LEU A 199 4.63 -8.96 -6.74
C LEU A 199 4.35 -8.33 -8.12
N CYS A 200 4.22 -7.01 -8.19
CA CYS A 200 3.93 -6.29 -9.44
C CYS A 200 5.07 -6.43 -10.47
N ILE A 201 6.33 -6.39 -10.03
CA ILE A 201 7.48 -6.57 -10.92
C ILE A 201 7.53 -8.02 -11.42
N ARG A 202 7.37 -8.99 -10.55
CA ARG A 202 7.34 -10.42 -10.89
C ARG A 202 6.21 -10.75 -11.85
N LEU A 203 5.02 -10.19 -11.64
CA LEU A 203 3.88 -10.34 -12.55
C LEU A 203 4.25 -9.85 -13.96
N ARG A 204 4.83 -8.66 -14.09
CA ARG A 204 5.23 -8.12 -15.40
C ARG A 204 6.37 -8.88 -16.06
N GLN A 205 7.28 -9.47 -15.27
CA GLN A 205 8.36 -10.33 -15.81
C GLN A 205 7.83 -11.65 -16.34
N GLN A 206 6.84 -12.26 -15.68
CA GLN A 206 6.24 -13.53 -16.08
C GLN A 206 5.11 -13.38 -17.10
N SER A 207 4.44 -12.23 -17.10
CA SER A 207 3.32 -11.90 -18.00
C SER A 207 3.51 -10.50 -18.59
N PRO A 208 4.38 -10.33 -19.61
CA PRO A 208 4.74 -9.00 -20.15
C PRO A 208 3.55 -8.19 -20.71
N GLY A 209 2.45 -8.86 -21.10
CA GLY A 209 1.21 -8.21 -21.55
C GLY A 209 0.33 -7.67 -20.43
N SER A 210 0.67 -7.94 -19.15
CA SER A 210 -0.10 -7.51 -17.99
C SER A 210 -0.03 -6.00 -17.79
N VAL A 211 -1.19 -5.36 -17.65
CA VAL A 211 -1.33 -3.94 -17.34
C VAL A 211 -1.67 -3.77 -15.86
N LEU A 212 -0.83 -3.01 -15.15
CA LEU A 212 -1.15 -2.50 -13.83
C LEU A 212 -1.62 -1.06 -13.99
N LEU A 213 -2.80 -0.73 -13.49
CA LEU A 213 -3.45 0.55 -13.68
C LEU A 213 -3.54 1.31 -12.35
N PHE A 214 -3.22 2.60 -12.36
CA PHE A 214 -3.59 3.51 -11.29
C PHE A 214 -4.91 4.19 -11.68
N ASP A 215 -5.91 4.18 -10.79
CA ASP A 215 -7.16 4.91 -10.96
C ASP A 215 -7.38 5.86 -9.77
N ASN A 216 -7.17 7.14 -10.00
CA ASN A 216 -7.28 8.18 -8.98
C ASN A 216 -8.70 8.37 -8.40
N ARG A 217 -9.73 7.76 -9.02
CA ARG A 217 -11.11 7.79 -8.53
C ARG A 217 -11.38 6.77 -7.43
N ALA A 218 -10.59 5.68 -7.37
CA ALA A 218 -10.67 4.68 -6.32
C ALA A 218 -9.94 5.18 -5.06
N VAL A 219 -10.64 5.95 -4.23
CA VAL A 219 -10.07 6.67 -3.10
C VAL A 219 -10.25 5.90 -1.80
N ILE A 220 -9.19 5.88 -0.98
CA ILE A 220 -9.27 5.52 0.45
C ILE A 220 -8.64 6.60 1.32
N TRP A 221 -9.08 6.70 2.57
CA TRP A 221 -8.54 7.58 3.60
C TRP A 221 -7.80 6.73 4.63
N HIS A 222 -6.48 6.85 4.65
CA HIS A 222 -5.62 6.08 5.54
C HIS A 222 -5.31 6.87 6.81
N LYS A 223 -5.57 6.29 7.98
CA LYS A 223 -5.35 6.93 9.28
C LYS A 223 -3.85 7.09 9.55
N VAL A 224 -3.46 8.32 9.85
CA VAL A 224 -2.08 8.67 10.22
C VAL A 224 -2.02 8.99 11.71
N PRO A 225 -1.59 8.04 12.56
CA PRO A 225 -1.50 8.26 14.00
C PRO A 225 -0.46 9.34 14.33
N ALA A 226 -0.64 10.04 15.48
CA ALA A 226 0.24 11.12 15.92
C ALA A 226 1.73 10.70 16.00
N ALA A 227 2.01 9.43 16.32
CA ALA A 227 3.37 8.90 16.35
C ALA A 227 4.09 8.99 14.99
N ARG A 228 3.34 8.88 13.87
CA ARG A 228 3.90 9.00 12.52
C ARG A 228 4.16 10.44 12.08
N SER A 229 3.69 11.44 12.85
CA SER A 229 3.98 12.87 12.63
C SER A 229 5.35 13.31 13.14
N ARG A 230 6.10 12.44 13.82
CA ARG A 230 7.42 12.75 14.38
C ARG A 230 8.50 12.67 13.31
N PHE A 231 9.48 13.60 13.33
CA PHE A 231 10.61 13.62 12.40
C PHE A 231 11.48 12.36 12.52
N SER A 232 11.62 11.81 13.73
CA SER A 232 12.32 10.54 13.95
C SER A 232 11.66 9.36 13.25
N TYR A 233 10.31 9.29 13.26
CA TYR A 233 9.58 8.28 12.50
C TYR A 233 9.81 8.44 10.99
N PHE A 234 9.74 9.69 10.50
CA PHE A 234 9.99 10.01 9.10
C PHE A 234 11.36 9.48 8.63
N LEU A 235 12.44 9.80 9.34
CA LEU A 235 13.79 9.30 9.00
C LEU A 235 13.91 7.78 9.11
N ALA A 236 13.36 7.18 10.17
CA ALA A 236 13.39 5.74 10.35
C ALA A 236 12.65 5.01 9.21
N ARG A 237 11.52 5.55 8.75
CA ARG A 237 10.76 4.97 7.64
C ARG A 237 11.47 5.17 6.29
N CYS A 238 12.10 6.32 6.06
CA CYS A 238 12.94 6.54 4.88
C CYS A 238 14.11 5.55 4.83
N TYR A 239 14.80 5.34 5.94
CA TYR A 239 15.89 4.36 6.03
C TYR A 239 15.39 2.93 5.75
N ALA A 240 14.25 2.55 6.36
CA ALA A 240 13.64 1.23 6.15
C ALA A 240 13.20 1.01 4.70
N GLU A 241 12.74 2.06 4.00
CA GLU A 241 12.44 1.98 2.57
C GLU A 241 13.69 1.66 1.75
N GLY A 242 14.82 2.30 2.06
CA GLY A 242 16.10 1.98 1.44
C GLY A 242 16.48 0.52 1.61
N LEU A 243 16.36 -0.03 2.83
CA LEU A 243 16.57 -1.45 3.10
C LEU A 243 15.64 -2.33 2.25
N SER A 244 14.35 -2.01 2.21
CA SER A 244 13.35 -2.76 1.42
C SER A 244 13.69 -2.75 -0.06
N LYS A 245 14.10 -1.60 -0.61
CA LYS A 245 14.51 -1.47 -2.01
C LYS A 245 15.74 -2.33 -2.34
N ALA A 246 16.73 -2.39 -1.43
CA ALA A 246 17.88 -3.29 -1.60
C ALA A 246 17.45 -4.78 -1.64
N MET A 247 16.46 -5.16 -0.82
CA MET A 247 15.91 -6.53 -0.81
C MET A 247 15.16 -6.85 -2.10
N VAL A 248 14.29 -5.94 -2.57
CA VAL A 248 13.56 -6.09 -3.83
C VAL A 248 14.51 -6.18 -5.00
N THR A 249 15.49 -5.26 -5.09
CA THR A 249 16.48 -5.22 -6.17
C THR A 249 17.24 -6.54 -6.31
N ARG A 250 17.54 -7.21 -5.20
CA ARG A 250 18.18 -8.54 -5.20
C ARG A 250 17.31 -9.64 -5.79
N LYS A 251 15.97 -9.55 -5.60
CA LYS A 251 15.02 -10.59 -6.03
C LYS A 251 14.57 -10.43 -7.48
N VAL A 252 14.38 -9.18 -7.92
CA VAL A 252 13.81 -8.87 -9.25
C VAL A 252 14.81 -8.24 -10.22
N GLY A 253 16.06 -7.99 -9.78
CA GLY A 253 17.09 -7.31 -10.58
C GLY A 253 17.08 -5.78 -10.41
N MET A 254 18.28 -5.19 -10.61
CA MET A 254 18.50 -3.74 -10.34
C MET A 254 17.77 -2.84 -11.33
N ARG A 255 17.66 -3.26 -12.60
CA ARG A 255 17.00 -2.49 -13.65
C ARG A 255 15.53 -2.24 -13.34
N ASP A 256 14.82 -3.30 -12.99
CA ASP A 256 13.38 -3.24 -12.72
C ASP A 256 13.09 -2.74 -11.31
N GLY A 257 13.95 -3.09 -10.34
CA GLY A 257 13.80 -2.69 -8.94
C GLY A 257 13.88 -1.18 -8.69
N LEU A 258 14.61 -0.42 -9.53
CA LEU A 258 14.86 1.02 -9.34
C LEU A 258 14.35 1.92 -10.49
N SER A 259 13.56 1.39 -11.41
CA SER A 259 13.13 2.16 -12.60
C SER A 259 12.25 3.38 -12.26
N ALA A 260 11.34 3.26 -11.28
CA ALA A 260 10.47 4.37 -10.86
C ALA A 260 11.21 5.41 -10.00
N GLU A 261 12.22 4.99 -9.26
CA GLU A 261 12.99 5.84 -8.33
C GLU A 261 13.82 6.90 -9.07
N ARG A 262 14.21 6.67 -10.30
CA ARG A 262 14.96 7.64 -11.11
C ARG A 262 14.14 8.93 -11.34
N SER A 263 12.92 8.81 -11.85
CA SER A 263 12.08 9.99 -12.07
C SER A 263 11.75 10.71 -10.77
N TYR A 264 11.47 9.96 -9.73
CA TYR A 264 11.19 10.52 -8.41
C TYR A 264 12.40 11.28 -7.84
N SER A 265 13.59 10.67 -7.81
CA SER A 265 14.80 11.26 -7.23
C SER A 265 15.36 12.42 -8.06
N PHE A 266 15.28 12.36 -9.40
CA PHE A 266 15.90 13.37 -10.27
C PHE A 266 14.94 14.45 -10.78
N LYS A 267 13.62 14.28 -10.67
CA LYS A 267 12.63 15.28 -11.09
C LYS A 267 11.77 15.75 -9.93
N THR A 268 11.09 14.82 -9.24
CA THR A 268 10.10 15.17 -8.21
C THR A 268 10.75 15.80 -6.99
N LEU A 269 11.80 15.21 -6.43
CA LEU A 269 12.45 15.72 -5.21
C LEU A 269 13.16 17.07 -5.44
N PRO A 270 13.95 17.29 -6.51
CA PRO A 270 14.52 18.62 -6.76
C PRO A 270 13.46 19.70 -6.97
N ALA A 271 12.38 19.40 -7.68
CA ALA A 271 11.25 20.32 -7.83
C ALA A 271 10.56 20.63 -6.49
N GLY A 272 10.47 19.65 -5.59
CA GLY A 272 9.97 19.82 -4.22
C GLY A 272 10.83 20.75 -3.39
N VAL A 273 12.17 20.57 -3.45
CA VAL A 273 13.14 21.45 -2.77
C VAL A 273 13.01 22.88 -3.29
N ALA A 274 13.02 23.06 -4.63
CA ALA A 274 12.90 24.40 -5.24
C ALA A 274 11.58 25.09 -4.85
N ARG A 275 10.47 24.36 -4.85
CA ARG A 275 9.16 24.84 -4.39
C ARG A 275 9.18 25.27 -2.94
N GLY A 276 9.80 24.47 -2.04
CA GLY A 276 9.93 24.81 -0.63
C GLY A 276 10.75 26.09 -0.42
N VAL A 277 11.87 26.26 -1.11
CA VAL A 277 12.67 27.49 -1.07
C VAL A 277 11.87 28.70 -1.59
N ALA A 278 11.14 28.55 -2.70
CA ALA A 278 10.30 29.61 -3.25
C ALA A 278 9.16 30.03 -2.31
N VAL A 279 8.57 29.09 -1.58
CA VAL A 279 7.54 29.35 -0.56
C VAL A 279 8.14 30.11 0.62
N ALA A 280 9.34 29.73 1.07
CA ALA A 280 10.04 30.42 2.15
C ALA A 280 10.40 31.86 1.75
N ALA A 281 10.88 32.09 0.53
CA ALA A 281 11.15 33.42 0.00
C ALA A 281 9.92 34.34 -0.07
N ARG A 282 8.70 33.74 -0.06
CA ARG A 282 7.42 34.47 0.00
C ARG A 282 6.89 34.66 1.43
N GLY A 283 7.70 34.34 2.44
CA GLY A 283 7.39 34.58 3.86
C GLY A 283 6.83 33.40 4.65
N ASP A 284 6.72 32.17 4.07
CA ASP A 284 6.36 30.97 4.82
C ASP A 284 7.62 30.14 5.16
N PRO A 285 8.19 30.26 6.39
CA PRO A 285 9.41 29.56 6.78
C PRO A 285 9.26 28.03 6.78
N ALA A 286 8.04 27.49 6.82
CA ALA A 286 7.79 26.07 6.72
C ALA A 286 8.28 25.47 5.39
N GLY A 287 8.43 26.31 4.36
CA GLY A 287 9.04 25.92 3.09
C GLY A 287 10.46 25.39 3.23
N LEU A 288 11.30 26.03 4.04
CA LEU A 288 12.66 25.54 4.32
C LEU A 288 12.63 24.21 5.08
N GLY A 289 11.72 24.06 6.04
CA GLY A 289 11.52 22.81 6.75
C GLY A 289 11.17 21.64 5.80
N ARG A 290 10.29 21.89 4.83
CA ARG A 290 9.94 20.90 3.79
C ARG A 290 11.15 20.57 2.90
N SER A 291 11.90 21.56 2.45
CA SER A 291 13.12 21.35 1.65
C SER A 291 14.18 20.54 2.41
N ALA A 292 14.43 20.88 3.66
CA ALA A 292 15.36 20.16 4.53
C ALA A 292 14.92 18.71 4.76
N ALA A 293 13.63 18.48 4.99
CA ALA A 293 13.06 17.15 5.16
C ALA A 293 13.22 16.28 3.89
N ILE A 294 13.05 16.86 2.69
CA ILE A 294 13.28 16.14 1.41
C ILE A 294 14.74 15.66 1.34
N VAL A 295 15.71 16.55 1.62
CA VAL A 295 17.14 16.20 1.56
C VAL A 295 17.47 15.13 2.61
N ALA A 296 17.02 15.31 3.85
CA ALA A 296 17.25 14.36 4.93
C ALA A 296 16.62 12.99 4.66
N GLY A 297 15.38 12.97 4.13
CA GLY A 297 14.67 11.74 3.77
C GLY A 297 15.36 10.98 2.64
N LEU A 298 15.83 11.68 1.60
CA LEU A 298 16.60 11.08 0.51
C LEU A 298 17.93 10.50 1.04
N GLY A 299 18.65 11.25 1.88
CA GLY A 299 19.88 10.78 2.52
C GLY A 299 19.65 9.52 3.37
N ALA A 300 18.59 9.51 4.19
CA ALA A 300 18.24 8.34 5.00
C ALA A 300 17.90 7.12 4.14
N ALA A 301 17.12 7.29 3.05
CA ALA A 301 16.80 6.21 2.13
C ALA A 301 18.05 5.68 1.41
N GLY A 302 18.96 6.57 0.98
CA GLY A 302 20.24 6.19 0.39
C GLY A 302 21.11 5.38 1.34
N ALA A 303 21.23 5.82 2.60
CA ALA A 303 21.96 5.11 3.65
C ALA A 303 21.35 3.71 3.91
N GLY A 304 20.01 3.61 3.97
CA GLY A 304 19.31 2.33 4.12
C GLY A 304 19.58 1.39 2.94
N TYR A 305 19.53 1.90 1.70
CA TYR A 305 19.81 1.11 0.52
C TYR A 305 21.25 0.58 0.51
N PHE A 306 22.22 1.46 0.82
CA PHE A 306 23.63 1.08 0.92
C PHE A 306 23.85 0.00 1.98
N THR A 307 23.34 0.21 3.21
CA THR A 307 23.41 -0.78 4.29
C THR A 307 22.77 -2.10 3.88
N GLY A 308 21.57 -2.06 3.29
CA GLY A 308 20.89 -3.25 2.80
C GLY A 308 21.64 -3.97 1.69
N SER A 309 22.40 -3.25 0.88
CA SER A 309 23.22 -3.84 -0.20
C SER A 309 24.48 -4.51 0.32
N LEU A 310 25.06 -4.02 1.43
CA LEU A 310 26.26 -4.59 2.06
C LEU A 310 25.98 -5.89 2.84
N HIS A 311 24.80 -6.06 3.41
CA HIS A 311 24.41 -7.31 4.10
C HIS A 311 24.18 -8.45 3.10
N ARG A 312 25.21 -8.71 2.32
CA ARG A 312 25.30 -9.75 1.28
C ARG A 312 25.89 -11.01 1.89
N LYS A 313 25.22 -11.65 2.85
CA LYS A 313 25.51 -13.05 3.28
C LYS A 313 24.54 -13.39 4.41
N ASP A 314 23.76 -14.36 4.18
CA ASP A 314 23.54 -15.60 4.87
C ASP A 314 22.13 -16.10 4.50
N GLY A 315 22.10 -17.11 3.65
CA GLY A 315 20.90 -17.84 3.25
C GLY A 315 21.04 -18.47 1.89
#